data_a377a3707b69eb75200d9d8cc160d57f
#
_entry.id   a377a3707b69eb75200d9d8cc160d57f
#
_cell.length_a   1.000
_cell.length_b   1.000
_cell.length_c   1.000
_cell.angle_alpha   90.00
_cell.angle_beta   90.00
_cell.angle_gamma   90.00
#
_symmetry.space_group_name_H-M   'P 1'
#
loop_
_entity.id
_entity.type
_entity.pdbx_description
1 polymer ?
#
loop_
_entity_poly.entity_id
_entity_poly.type
_entity_poly.pdbx_seq_one_letter_code
_entity_poly.pdbx_strand_id
1 'polypeptide(L)' 'MASSPIKIFINGDLRKFPQETNIVSVLESLNISFKHIAIEINENLVFRSDWQETNLKDGDKVEIVKAIGGG' A
#
# COMPACT_ATOMS: atom_id res chain seq x y z
N MET A 1 21.17 -13.11 -7.93
CA MET A 1 20.26 -13.85 -7.08
C MET A 1 18.94 -13.18 -6.95
N ALA A 2 17.89 -13.91 -7.16
CA ALA A 2 16.55 -13.35 -7.03
C ALA A 2 16.21 -13.16 -5.57
N SER A 3 15.67 -12.00 -5.25
CA SER A 3 15.15 -11.74 -3.90
C SER A 3 13.80 -12.39 -3.76
N SER A 4 13.50 -12.88 -2.56
CA SER A 4 12.17 -13.41 -2.29
C SER A 4 11.17 -12.27 -2.31
N PRO A 5 9.94 -12.49 -2.79
CA PRO A 5 8.92 -11.48 -2.72
C PRO A 5 8.55 -11.18 -1.28
N ILE A 6 8.03 -9.99 -1.07
CA ILE A 6 7.52 -9.63 0.25
C ILE A 6 6.04 -9.97 0.33
N LYS A 7 5.60 -10.29 1.52
CA LYS A 7 4.20 -10.58 1.81
C LYS A 7 3.59 -9.40 2.53
N ILE A 8 2.50 -8.90 2.00
CA ILE A 8 1.85 -7.72 2.54
C ILE A 8 0.37 -8.04 2.71
N PHE A 9 -0.20 -7.56 3.82
CA PHE A 9 -1.63 -7.69 4.05
C PHE A 9 -2.30 -6.39 3.61
N ILE A 10 -3.16 -6.47 2.61
CA ILE A 10 -3.88 -5.30 2.13
C ILE A 10 -5.34 -5.47 2.50
N ASN A 11 -5.80 -4.62 3.42
CA ASN A 11 -7.14 -4.73 3.99
C ASN A 11 -7.43 -6.16 4.43
N GLY A 12 -6.43 -6.79 5.05
CA GLY A 12 -6.57 -8.13 5.59
C GLY A 12 -6.23 -9.25 4.62
N ASP A 13 -6.10 -8.97 3.34
CA ASP A 13 -5.81 -10.00 2.34
C ASP A 13 -4.32 -10.09 2.08
N LEU A 14 -3.78 -11.28 2.14
CA LEU A 14 -2.36 -11.51 1.89
C LEU A 14 -2.07 -11.42 0.40
N ARG A 15 -1.08 -10.61 0.05
CA ARG A 15 -0.63 -10.45 -1.33
C ARG A 15 0.88 -10.40 -1.36
N LYS A 16 1.47 -10.84 -2.47
CA LYS A 16 2.91 -10.86 -2.63
C LYS A 16 3.33 -9.82 -3.66
N PHE A 17 4.40 -9.12 -3.36
CA PHE A 17 4.96 -8.11 -4.24
C PHE A 17 6.48 -8.25 -4.29
N PRO A 18 7.11 -7.74 -5.34
CA PRO A 18 8.58 -7.73 -5.37
C PRO A 18 9.17 -6.88 -4.26
N GLN A 19 10.42 -7.11 -3.97
CA GLN A 19 11.17 -6.23 -3.07
C GLN A 19 11.13 -4.81 -3.60
N GLU A 20 11.16 -3.86 -2.67
CA GLU A 20 11.19 -2.43 -3.00
C GLU A 20 9.93 -1.93 -3.70
N THR A 21 8.81 -2.59 -3.47
CA THR A 21 7.53 -2.12 -3.96
C THR A 21 7.07 -0.96 -3.07
N ASN A 22 6.70 0.16 -3.69
CA ASN A 22 6.19 1.30 -2.93
C ASN A 22 4.67 1.33 -2.98
N ILE A 23 4.08 2.28 -2.24
CA ILE A 23 2.63 2.37 -2.14
C ILE A 23 2.00 2.64 -3.51
N VAL A 24 2.62 3.52 -4.31
CA VAL A 24 2.08 3.85 -5.62
C VAL A 24 1.99 2.59 -6.49
N SER A 25 3.04 1.77 -6.47
CA SER A 25 3.04 0.53 -7.26
C SER A 25 1.94 -0.42 -6.82
N VAL A 26 1.70 -0.51 -5.52
CA VAL A 26 0.62 -1.36 -5.02
C VAL A 26 -0.72 -0.88 -5.55
N LEU A 27 -0.99 0.42 -5.44
CA LEU A 27 -2.26 0.96 -5.90
C LEU A 27 -2.45 0.74 -7.39
N GLU A 28 -1.38 0.92 -8.17
CA GLU A 28 -1.45 0.71 -9.61
C GLU A 28 -1.73 -0.74 -9.95
N SER A 29 -1.07 -1.67 -9.26
CA SER A 29 -1.26 -3.08 -9.54
C SER A 29 -2.67 -3.56 -9.21
N LEU A 30 -3.32 -2.90 -8.26
CA LEU A 30 -4.68 -3.25 -7.87
C LEU A 30 -5.74 -2.42 -8.59
N ASN A 31 -5.32 -1.55 -9.50
CA ASN A 31 -6.23 -0.66 -10.24
C ASN A 31 -7.06 0.20 -9.32
N ILE A 32 -6.45 0.69 -8.26
CA ILE A 32 -7.14 1.54 -7.30
C ILE A 32 -6.83 3.00 -7.63
N SER A 33 -7.87 3.81 -7.73
CA SER A 33 -7.69 5.23 -7.95
C SER A 33 -7.04 5.86 -6.72
N PHE A 34 -6.15 6.82 -6.96
CA PHE A 34 -5.49 7.53 -5.88
C PHE A 34 -6.40 8.57 -5.24
N LYS A 35 -7.56 8.83 -5.85
CA LYS A 35 -8.44 9.90 -5.37
C LYS A 35 -9.24 9.43 -4.18
N HIS A 36 -9.36 10.32 -3.20
CA HIS A 36 -10.26 10.10 -2.05
C HIS A 36 -9.94 8.85 -1.27
N ILE A 37 -8.67 8.54 -1.13
CA ILE A 37 -8.25 7.41 -0.29
C ILE A 37 -7.21 7.87 0.71
N ALA A 38 -7.15 7.17 1.82
CA ALA A 38 -6.10 7.31 2.81
C ALA A 38 -5.39 5.98 2.96
N ILE A 39 -4.10 6.03 3.25
CA ILE A 39 -3.28 4.83 3.39
C ILE A 39 -2.71 4.79 4.79
N GLU A 40 -2.84 3.64 5.45
CA GLU A 40 -2.18 3.38 6.71
C GLU A 40 -1.29 2.15 6.56
N ILE A 41 -0.12 2.22 7.16
CA ILE A 41 0.78 1.07 7.22
C ILE A 41 1.05 0.80 8.69
N ASN A 42 0.68 -0.40 9.14
CA ASN A 42 0.85 -0.79 10.54
C ASN A 42 0.23 0.25 11.46
N GLU A 43 -0.98 0.72 11.07
CA GLU A 43 -1.78 1.67 11.84
C GLU A 43 -1.23 3.09 11.85
N ASN A 44 -0.26 3.38 11.00
CA ASN A 44 0.28 4.74 10.88
C ASN A 44 -0.13 5.34 9.56
N LEU A 45 -0.70 6.53 9.62
CA LEU A 45 -1.12 7.23 8.41
C LEU A 45 0.10 7.63 7.59
N VAL A 46 0.03 7.41 6.28
CA VAL A 46 1.09 7.80 5.37
C VAL A 46 0.52 8.85 4.42
N PHE A 47 1.10 10.03 4.44
CA PHE A 47 0.62 11.12 3.60
C PHE A 47 0.91 10.84 2.13
N ARG A 48 0.03 11.35 1.28
CA ARG A 48 0.14 11.13 -0.16
C ARG A 48 1.51 11.55 -0.69
N SER A 49 2.06 12.65 -0.16
CA SER A 49 3.35 13.13 -0.60
C SER A 49 4.48 12.15 -0.35
N ASP A 50 4.27 11.20 0.56
CA ASP A 50 5.30 10.20 0.89
C ASP A 50 5.08 8.85 0.23
N TRP A 51 3.97 8.67 -0.49
CA TRP A 51 3.63 7.36 -1.04
C TRP A 51 4.70 6.81 -1.97
N GLN A 52 5.24 7.68 -2.82
CA GLN A 52 6.20 7.22 -3.82
C GLN A 52 7.53 6.82 -3.19
N GLU A 53 7.85 7.40 -2.05
CA GLU A 53 9.10 7.14 -1.36
C GLU A 53 8.98 6.11 -0.25
N THR A 54 7.78 5.58 -0.03
CA THR A 54 7.56 4.61 1.05
C THR A 54 7.59 3.22 0.48
N ASN A 55 8.68 2.52 0.71
CA ASN A 55 8.81 1.11 0.30
C ASN A 55 8.22 0.22 1.38
N LEU A 56 7.47 -0.77 0.95
CA LEU A 56 6.85 -1.70 1.86
C LEU A 56 7.82 -2.80 2.25
N LYS A 57 7.58 -3.37 3.41
CA LYS A 57 8.43 -4.43 3.95
C LYS A 57 7.60 -5.67 4.19
N ASP A 58 8.28 -6.81 4.17
CA ASP A 58 7.62 -8.08 4.41
C ASP A 58 6.87 -8.02 5.74
N GLY A 59 5.61 -8.42 5.71
CA GLY A 59 4.77 -8.42 6.91
C GLY A 59 3.98 -7.16 7.15
N ASP A 60 4.18 -6.12 6.33
CA ASP A 60 3.45 -4.87 6.54
C ASP A 60 1.95 -5.08 6.37
N LYS A 61 1.20 -4.37 7.20
CA LYS A 61 -0.25 -4.34 7.11
C LYS A 61 -0.65 -2.99 6.53
N VAL A 62 -1.20 -3.03 5.33
CA VAL A 62 -1.59 -1.83 4.61
C VAL A 62 -3.10 -1.75 4.61
N GLU A 63 -3.62 -0.60 5.02
CA GLU A 63 -5.05 -0.34 4.97
C GLU A 63 -5.33 0.77 4.00
N ILE A 64 -6.22 0.51 3.07
CA ILE A 64 -6.64 1.48 2.08
C ILE A 64 -8.08 1.85 2.42
N VAL A 65 -8.27 3.10 2.80
CA VAL A 65 -9.58 3.57 3.27
C VAL A 65 -10.11 4.57 2.26
N LYS A 66 -11.31 4.34 1.78
CA LYS A 66 -11.95 5.27 0.87
C LYS A 66 -12.72 6.31 1.67
N ALA A 67 -12.55 7.57 1.30
CA ALA A 67 -13.36 8.62 1.86
C ALA A 67 -14.77 8.49 1.29
N ILE A 68 -15.74 8.46 2.17
CA ILE A 68 -17.13 8.30 1.78
C ILE A 68 -17.83 9.65 1.90
N GLY A 69 -18.76 9.87 1.00
CA GLY A 69 -19.58 11.05 1.10
C GLY A 69 -18.90 12.29 0.61
N GLY A 70 -17.89 12.10 -0.07
CA GLY A 70 -17.13 13.12 -0.71
C GLY A 70 -17.69 14.50 -0.64
N GLY A 71 -18.08 14.89 0.33
CA GLY A 71 -18.50 16.31 0.41
C GLY A 71 -17.39 17.12 -0.18
#